data_0cb0d7fc74b008783d73917ca09c31b3
#
_entry.id   0cb0d7fc74b008783d73917ca09c31b3
#
_cell.length_a   1.000
_cell.length_b   1.000
_cell.length_c   1.000
_cell.angle_alpha   90.00
_cell.angle_beta   90.00
_cell.angle_gamma   90.00
#
_symmetry.space_group_name_H-M   'P 1'
#
loop_
_entity.id
_entity.type
_entity.pdbx_description
1 polymer ?
#
loop_
_entity_poly.entity_id
_entity_poly.type
_entity_poly.pdbx_seq_one_letter_code
_entity_poly.pdbx_strand_id
1 'polypeptide(L)'
;EKIQVRKVASMSQGGITEDFTDKVTDEIKYIVESIATSIHAFTLGVDVLCKDISKPLTVDNGGILEVNTMPEAYLNLFPVLGEDRGYVADIFVKKLLKNNRIKKVVAVGSTLPDILTVLKEKSLLGSYFKEDDVVGEYKDGYLRINGLEINGGLEKWKAIEALKVNASLDGIIIHHRDWEAVKSDGLGFNNIDLLIISKEEEDKEEMKDIKKYKKYINKIKII
;
A
#
# COMPACT_ATOMS: atom_id res chain seq x y z
N GLU A 1 -29.86 -26.39 33.14
CA GLU A 1 -29.59 -25.24 34.03
C GLU A 1 -28.36 -24.51 33.49
N LYS A 2 -28.47 -23.17 33.21
CA LYS A 2 -27.32 -22.38 32.77
C LYS A 2 -26.64 -21.82 34.01
N ILE A 3 -25.38 -22.22 34.24
CA ILE A 3 -24.60 -21.71 35.36
C ILE A 3 -23.67 -20.62 34.81
N GLN A 4 -23.78 -19.41 35.32
CA GLN A 4 -22.85 -18.33 35.00
C GLN A 4 -21.50 -18.58 35.69
N VAL A 5 -20.48 -18.97 34.92
CA VAL A 5 -19.14 -19.27 35.44
C VAL A 5 -18.33 -17.99 35.69
N ARG A 6 -18.52 -16.93 34.87
CA ARG A 6 -17.86 -15.62 35.02
C ARG A 6 -18.77 -14.48 34.60
N LYS A 7 -18.52 -13.28 35.19
CA LYS A 7 -19.25 -12.04 34.87
C LYS A 7 -18.55 -11.18 33.82
N VAL A 8 -17.36 -11.58 33.36
CA VAL A 8 -16.51 -10.76 32.49
C VAL A 8 -16.54 -11.35 31.09
N ALA A 9 -16.79 -10.50 30.10
CA ALA A 9 -16.84 -10.87 28.69
C ALA A 9 -15.46 -10.94 28.02
N SER A 10 -14.43 -10.31 28.60
CA SER A 10 -13.10 -10.30 28.03
C SER A 10 -12.50 -11.69 27.88
N MET A 11 -11.97 -12.00 26.69
CA MET A 11 -11.32 -13.29 26.38
C MET A 11 -10.09 -13.54 27.27
N SER A 12 -9.28 -12.52 27.52
CA SER A 12 -8.11 -12.61 28.42
C SER A 12 -8.49 -12.99 29.86
N GLN A 13 -9.73 -12.81 30.23
CA GLN A 13 -10.29 -13.15 31.53
C GLN A 13 -11.21 -14.39 31.47
N GLY A 14 -11.20 -15.14 30.36
CA GLY A 14 -11.92 -16.39 30.19
C GLY A 14 -13.31 -16.25 29.55
N GLY A 15 -13.57 -15.17 28.84
CA GLY A 15 -14.73 -15.05 27.95
C GLY A 15 -14.60 -16.01 26.76
N ILE A 16 -15.72 -16.35 26.15
CA ILE A 16 -15.79 -17.20 24.94
C ILE A 16 -16.27 -16.32 23.79
N THR A 17 -15.60 -16.41 22.64
CA THR A 17 -16.00 -15.75 21.41
C THR A 17 -16.98 -16.62 20.63
N GLU A 18 -18.04 -16.01 20.11
CA GLU A 18 -19.02 -16.62 19.23
C GLU A 18 -19.20 -15.76 17.98
N ASP A 19 -19.23 -16.38 16.80
CA ASP A 19 -19.49 -15.70 15.53
C ASP A 19 -20.98 -15.33 15.41
N PHE A 20 -21.26 -14.06 15.37
CA PHE A 20 -22.59 -13.49 15.15
C PHE A 20 -22.73 -12.72 13.84
N THR A 21 -21.75 -12.83 12.93
CA THR A 21 -21.69 -12.05 11.69
C THR A 21 -23.00 -12.05 10.91
N ASP A 22 -23.64 -13.20 10.77
CA ASP A 22 -24.87 -13.35 9.98
C ASP A 22 -26.14 -12.89 10.74
N LYS A 23 -26.01 -12.59 12.02
CA LYS A 23 -27.10 -12.11 12.88
C LYS A 23 -27.11 -10.59 13.07
N VAL A 24 -25.99 -9.93 12.72
CA VAL A 24 -25.88 -8.46 12.84
C VAL A 24 -26.82 -7.78 11.85
N THR A 25 -27.63 -6.84 12.33
CA THR A 25 -28.59 -6.11 11.50
C THR A 25 -27.89 -5.21 10.48
N ASP A 26 -28.53 -4.95 9.35
CA ASP A 26 -28.00 -4.06 8.32
C ASP A 26 -27.84 -2.62 8.83
N GLU A 27 -28.67 -2.21 9.79
CA GLU A 27 -28.52 -0.91 10.45
C GLU A 27 -27.21 -0.81 11.24
N ILE A 28 -26.85 -1.83 12.01
CA ILE A 28 -25.58 -1.87 12.76
C ILE A 28 -24.41 -1.90 11.79
N LYS A 29 -24.48 -2.69 10.71
CA LYS A 29 -23.46 -2.71 9.66
C LYS A 29 -23.28 -1.32 9.06
N TYR A 30 -24.36 -0.64 8.69
CA TYR A 30 -24.32 0.71 8.16
C TYR A 30 -23.65 1.71 9.12
N ILE A 31 -23.98 1.64 10.40
CA ILE A 31 -23.37 2.51 11.43
C ILE A 31 -21.85 2.28 11.49
N VAL A 32 -21.41 1.02 11.54
CA VAL A 32 -19.97 0.67 11.61
C VAL A 32 -19.23 1.10 10.35
N GLU A 33 -19.80 0.85 9.17
CA GLU A 33 -19.23 1.28 7.89
C GLU A 33 -19.15 2.80 7.77
N SER A 34 -20.17 3.52 8.29
CA SER A 34 -20.18 4.98 8.31
C SER A 34 -19.08 5.53 9.23
N ILE A 35 -18.85 4.92 10.38
CA ILE A 35 -17.74 5.30 11.27
C ILE A 35 -16.41 5.08 10.55
N ALA A 36 -16.18 3.90 9.97
CA ALA A 36 -14.96 3.59 9.26
C ALA A 36 -14.68 4.59 8.12
N THR A 37 -15.70 4.93 7.35
CA THR A 37 -15.61 5.90 6.26
C THR A 37 -15.29 7.31 6.78
N SER A 38 -15.94 7.74 7.87
CA SER A 38 -15.78 9.08 8.43
C SER A 38 -14.37 9.34 8.97
N ILE A 39 -13.70 8.31 9.47
CA ILE A 39 -12.33 8.41 10.00
C ILE A 39 -11.28 7.88 9.00
N HIS A 40 -11.69 7.57 7.77
CA HIS A 40 -10.84 6.99 6.73
C HIS A 40 -10.08 5.72 7.18
N ALA A 41 -10.69 4.92 8.04
CA ALA A 41 -10.08 3.68 8.52
C ALA A 41 -10.27 2.56 7.49
N PHE A 42 -9.18 1.87 7.17
CA PHE A 42 -9.21 0.70 6.29
C PHE A 42 -9.76 -0.54 7.01
N THR A 43 -9.39 -0.71 8.27
CA THR A 43 -9.93 -1.71 9.20
C THR A 43 -10.31 -1.02 10.49
N LEU A 44 -11.36 -1.52 11.11
CA LEU A 44 -11.90 -0.95 12.33
C LEU A 44 -12.45 -2.05 13.23
N GLY A 45 -12.12 -1.99 14.50
CA GLY A 45 -12.82 -2.70 15.57
C GLY A 45 -13.80 -1.75 16.26
N VAL A 46 -15.04 -2.18 16.40
CA VAL A 46 -16.06 -1.41 17.09
C VAL A 46 -16.62 -2.28 18.22
N ASP A 47 -16.37 -1.86 19.44
CA ASP A 47 -16.90 -2.54 20.63
C ASP A 47 -18.32 -2.09 20.89
N VAL A 48 -19.25 -3.02 20.79
CA VAL A 48 -20.68 -2.79 21.00
C VAL A 48 -21.15 -3.58 22.22
N LEU A 49 -21.72 -2.91 23.16
CA LEU A 49 -22.42 -3.55 24.28
C LEU A 49 -23.92 -3.52 23.99
N CYS A 50 -24.53 -4.69 23.81
CA CYS A 50 -25.97 -4.78 23.57
C CYS A 50 -26.59 -6.03 24.22
N LYS A 51 -27.88 -6.01 24.39
CA LYS A 51 -28.65 -7.16 24.88
C LYS A 51 -28.86 -8.18 23.77
N ASP A 52 -29.03 -7.70 22.54
CA ASP A 52 -29.33 -8.54 21.36
C ASP A 52 -28.79 -7.85 20.10
N ILE A 53 -27.73 -8.43 19.51
CA ILE A 53 -27.06 -7.90 18.30
C ILE A 53 -27.92 -8.03 17.04
N SER A 54 -28.95 -8.87 17.08
CA SER A 54 -29.89 -9.06 15.97
C SER A 54 -31.02 -8.00 15.95
N LYS A 55 -30.92 -7.00 16.80
CA LYS A 55 -31.85 -5.86 16.88
C LYS A 55 -31.09 -4.54 16.74
N PRO A 56 -31.75 -3.48 16.23
CA PRO A 56 -31.17 -2.15 16.14
C PRO A 56 -30.59 -1.64 17.48
N LEU A 57 -29.53 -0.86 17.42
CA LEU A 57 -28.99 -0.19 18.61
C LEU A 57 -29.90 0.97 19.02
N THR A 58 -30.53 0.82 20.14
CA THR A 58 -31.36 1.83 20.80
C THR A 58 -30.89 1.99 22.22
N VAL A 59 -31.38 3.04 22.90
CA VAL A 59 -31.09 3.28 24.34
C VAL A 59 -31.41 2.05 25.20
N ASP A 60 -32.43 1.28 24.80
CA ASP A 60 -32.86 0.09 25.55
C ASP A 60 -32.07 -1.18 25.18
N ASN A 61 -31.52 -1.24 23.98
CA ASN A 61 -30.79 -2.43 23.48
C ASN A 61 -29.28 -2.35 23.71
N GLY A 62 -28.67 -1.16 23.57
CA GLY A 62 -27.24 -1.01 23.78
C GLY A 62 -26.61 0.15 23.01
N GLY A 63 -25.28 0.19 22.95
CA GLY A 63 -24.54 1.27 22.32
C GLY A 63 -23.09 0.87 22.01
N ILE A 64 -22.42 1.76 21.30
CA ILE A 64 -20.99 1.66 20.98
C ILE A 64 -20.21 2.14 22.20
N LEU A 65 -19.21 1.38 22.61
CA LEU A 65 -18.32 1.70 23.71
C LEU A 65 -16.99 2.28 23.22
N GLU A 66 -16.41 1.65 22.21
CA GLU A 66 -15.06 1.97 21.77
C GLU A 66 -14.90 1.72 20.26
N VAL A 67 -13.97 2.47 19.66
CA VAL A 67 -13.60 2.34 18.26
C VAL A 67 -12.08 2.25 18.16
N ASN A 68 -11.58 1.13 17.61
CA ASN A 68 -10.17 0.82 17.50
C ASN A 68 -9.74 0.78 16.03
N THR A 69 -8.77 1.61 15.66
CA THR A 69 -8.22 1.65 14.29
C THR A 69 -7.22 0.51 14.00
N MET A 70 -6.74 -0.17 15.04
CA MET A 70 -5.89 -1.36 14.93
C MET A 70 -6.52 -2.52 15.72
N PRO A 71 -7.60 -3.12 15.21
CA PRO A 71 -8.30 -4.19 15.93
C PRO A 71 -7.44 -5.45 16.01
N GLU A 72 -7.55 -6.16 17.12
CA GLU A 72 -7.01 -7.50 17.25
C GLU A 72 -7.89 -8.49 16.45
N ALA A 73 -7.61 -8.59 15.15
CA ALA A 73 -8.46 -9.31 14.20
C ALA A 73 -8.58 -10.81 14.51
N TYR A 74 -7.53 -11.41 15.10
CA TYR A 74 -7.48 -12.85 15.37
C TYR A 74 -8.72 -13.35 16.13
N LEU A 75 -9.15 -12.62 17.16
CA LEU A 75 -10.29 -13.01 18.00
C LEU A 75 -11.61 -13.04 17.24
N ASN A 76 -11.73 -12.19 16.22
CA ASN A 76 -12.94 -12.09 15.40
C ASN A 76 -12.90 -13.08 14.21
N LEU A 77 -11.70 -13.44 13.75
CA LEU A 77 -11.54 -14.36 12.62
C LEU A 77 -11.63 -15.83 13.04
N PHE A 78 -11.24 -16.16 14.28
CA PHE A 78 -11.19 -17.51 14.82
C PHE A 78 -11.97 -17.61 16.13
N PRO A 79 -13.30 -17.52 16.09
CA PRO A 79 -14.14 -17.63 17.28
C PRO A 79 -14.10 -19.04 17.85
N VAL A 80 -14.38 -19.19 19.14
CA VAL A 80 -14.49 -20.50 19.79
C VAL A 80 -15.75 -21.22 19.36
N LEU A 81 -16.83 -20.48 19.09
CA LEU A 81 -18.11 -21.00 18.62
C LEU A 81 -18.51 -20.31 17.31
N GLY A 82 -19.09 -21.07 16.41
CA GLY A 82 -19.55 -20.58 15.11
C GLY A 82 -18.57 -20.87 13.99
N GLU A 83 -18.55 -20.02 12.97
CA GLU A 83 -17.75 -20.20 11.75
C GLU A 83 -16.39 -19.54 11.83
N ASP A 84 -15.38 -20.24 11.31
CA ASP A 84 -14.07 -19.66 11.04
C ASP A 84 -14.17 -18.66 9.88
N ARG A 85 -13.81 -17.40 10.14
CA ARG A 85 -13.82 -16.29 9.17
C ARG A 85 -12.41 -15.94 8.65
N GLY A 86 -11.45 -16.84 8.79
CA GLY A 86 -10.06 -16.65 8.37
C GLY A 86 -9.89 -16.16 6.92
N TYR A 87 -10.83 -16.48 6.01
CA TYR A 87 -10.86 -15.98 4.63
C TYR A 87 -10.90 -14.45 4.53
N VAL A 88 -11.37 -13.75 5.56
CA VAL A 88 -11.39 -12.28 5.60
C VAL A 88 -9.97 -11.72 5.56
N ALA A 89 -8.99 -12.43 6.12
CA ALA A 89 -7.57 -12.04 6.01
C ALA A 89 -7.10 -12.01 4.55
N ASP A 90 -7.54 -12.98 3.73
CA ASP A 90 -7.22 -13.00 2.29
C ASP A 90 -7.86 -11.81 1.55
N ILE A 91 -9.09 -11.46 1.91
CA ILE A 91 -9.78 -10.29 1.34
C ILE A 91 -9.02 -9.02 1.72
N PHE A 92 -8.62 -8.90 2.97
CA PHE A 92 -7.84 -7.78 3.48
C PHE A 92 -6.51 -7.62 2.71
N VAL A 93 -5.71 -8.69 2.61
CA VAL A 93 -4.44 -8.69 1.88
C VAL A 93 -4.66 -8.37 0.40
N LYS A 94 -5.65 -8.99 -0.24
CA LYS A 94 -5.98 -8.72 -1.64
C LYS A 94 -6.38 -7.26 -1.85
N LYS A 95 -7.14 -6.67 -0.93
CA LYS A 95 -7.57 -5.28 -1.01
C LYS A 95 -6.41 -4.31 -0.78
N LEU A 96 -5.50 -4.61 0.15
CA LEU A 96 -4.25 -3.87 0.35
C LEU A 96 -3.35 -3.92 -0.90
N LEU A 97 -3.24 -5.08 -1.53
CA LEU A 97 -2.33 -5.29 -2.67
C LEU A 97 -2.97 -4.94 -4.02
N LYS A 98 -4.30 -4.92 -4.13
CA LYS A 98 -5.03 -4.85 -5.40
C LYS A 98 -4.76 -3.59 -6.22
N ASN A 99 -4.44 -2.48 -5.59
CA ASN A 99 -4.21 -1.21 -6.27
C ASN A 99 -2.75 -0.74 -6.21
N ASN A 100 -1.86 -1.51 -5.56
CA ASN A 100 -0.58 -0.99 -5.12
C ASN A 100 0.62 -1.68 -5.75
N ARG A 101 0.51 -2.04 -7.02
CA ARG A 101 1.74 -2.20 -7.78
C ARG A 101 2.27 -0.81 -8.10
N ILE A 102 3.08 -0.28 -7.18
CA ILE A 102 3.83 0.96 -7.41
C ILE A 102 4.53 0.87 -8.77
N LYS A 103 4.23 1.80 -9.66
CA LYS A 103 4.88 1.89 -10.97
C LYS A 103 6.33 2.30 -10.80
N LYS A 104 7.22 1.61 -11.48
CA LYS A 104 8.66 1.81 -11.38
C LYS A 104 9.22 2.21 -12.72
N VAL A 105 9.68 3.45 -12.78
CA VAL A 105 10.39 4.00 -13.93
C VAL A 105 11.85 4.19 -13.55
N VAL A 106 12.75 3.70 -14.38
CA VAL A 106 14.18 3.93 -14.24
C VAL A 106 14.66 4.72 -15.44
N ALA A 107 15.47 5.72 -15.21
CA ALA A 107 16.06 6.54 -16.25
C ALA A 107 17.59 6.49 -16.18
N VAL A 108 18.25 6.43 -17.32
CA VAL A 108 19.71 6.43 -17.45
C VAL A 108 20.13 7.49 -18.47
N GLY A 109 20.92 8.45 -18.00
CA GLY A 109 21.48 9.51 -18.85
C GLY A 109 21.49 10.87 -18.16
N SER A 110 22.64 11.53 -18.14
CA SER A 110 22.83 12.84 -17.49
C SER A 110 22.08 13.98 -18.18
N THR A 111 21.83 13.84 -19.47
CA THR A 111 21.14 14.85 -20.30
C THR A 111 19.63 14.73 -20.28
N LEU A 112 19.09 13.68 -19.64
CA LEU A 112 17.65 13.52 -19.54
C LEU A 112 17.02 14.67 -18.72
N PRO A 113 16.00 15.33 -19.27
CA PRO A 113 15.22 16.30 -18.51
C PRO A 113 14.45 15.63 -17.37
N ASP A 114 13.62 16.40 -16.69
CA ASP A 114 12.69 15.86 -15.70
C ASP A 114 11.82 14.76 -16.31
N ILE A 115 11.81 13.58 -15.70
CA ILE A 115 11.18 12.39 -16.29
C ILE A 115 9.66 12.51 -16.35
N LEU A 116 9.03 13.16 -15.37
CA LEU A 116 7.60 13.42 -15.44
C LEU A 116 7.25 14.32 -16.62
N THR A 117 8.06 15.34 -16.88
CA THR A 117 7.93 16.20 -18.06
C THR A 117 8.10 15.40 -19.35
N VAL A 118 9.12 14.57 -19.43
CA VAL A 118 9.33 13.67 -20.58
C VAL A 118 8.13 12.75 -20.84
N LEU A 119 7.59 12.17 -19.78
CA LEU A 119 6.42 11.29 -19.90
C LEU A 119 5.17 12.04 -20.37
N LYS A 120 5.00 13.31 -19.95
CA LYS A 120 3.91 14.19 -20.44
C LYS A 120 4.08 14.49 -21.92
N GLU A 121 5.22 15.02 -22.32
CA GLU A 121 5.52 15.40 -23.70
C GLU A 121 5.41 14.24 -24.69
N LYS A 122 5.81 13.03 -24.28
CA LYS A 122 5.72 11.83 -25.12
C LYS A 122 4.37 11.13 -25.06
N SER A 123 3.35 11.75 -24.46
CA SER A 123 2.01 11.17 -24.25
C SER A 123 2.03 9.79 -23.55
N LEU A 124 3.00 9.60 -22.67
CA LEU A 124 3.21 8.34 -21.96
C LEU A 124 2.76 8.41 -20.52
N LEU A 125 2.56 9.61 -19.99
CA LEU A 125 2.23 9.80 -18.58
C LEU A 125 1.03 8.93 -18.17
N GLY A 126 -0.09 9.04 -18.86
CA GLY A 126 -1.30 8.28 -18.55
C GLY A 126 -1.18 6.75 -18.67
N SER A 127 -0.10 6.25 -19.30
CA SER A 127 0.21 4.81 -19.36
C SER A 127 0.92 4.32 -18.11
N TYR A 128 1.58 5.22 -17.36
CA TYR A 128 2.39 4.87 -16.18
C TYR A 128 1.87 5.54 -14.92
N PHE A 129 1.49 6.82 -14.98
CA PHE A 129 0.99 7.60 -13.85
C PHE A 129 -0.28 8.34 -14.23
N LYS A 130 -1.21 8.43 -13.31
CA LYS A 130 -2.40 9.28 -13.40
C LYS A 130 -2.05 10.70 -12.93
N GLU A 131 -2.95 11.64 -13.15
CA GLU A 131 -2.74 13.04 -12.79
C GLU A 131 -2.59 13.23 -11.27
N ASP A 132 -3.31 12.45 -10.50
CA ASP A 132 -3.38 12.47 -9.03
C ASP A 132 -2.42 11.48 -8.35
N ASP A 133 -1.65 10.70 -9.13
CA ASP A 133 -0.70 9.75 -8.54
C ASP A 133 0.41 10.49 -7.78
N VAL A 134 0.71 9.99 -6.60
CA VAL A 134 1.83 10.48 -5.78
C VAL A 134 3.10 9.78 -6.23
N VAL A 135 4.01 10.55 -6.83
CA VAL A 135 5.26 10.01 -7.39
C VAL A 135 6.46 10.42 -6.57
N GLY A 136 7.21 9.41 -6.11
CA GLY A 136 8.52 9.60 -5.49
C GLY A 136 9.64 9.53 -6.52
N GLU A 137 10.62 10.43 -6.43
CA GLU A 137 11.76 10.50 -7.35
C GLU A 137 13.07 10.57 -6.61
N TYR A 138 14.07 9.87 -7.11
CA TYR A 138 15.46 10.09 -6.75
C TYR A 138 16.25 10.52 -7.98
N LYS A 139 16.85 11.70 -7.90
CA LYS A 139 17.71 12.28 -8.94
C LYS A 139 18.83 13.11 -8.32
N ASP A 140 20.06 12.93 -8.77
CA ASP A 140 21.23 13.77 -8.42
C ASP A 140 21.46 13.96 -6.91
N GLY A 141 21.19 12.92 -6.09
CA GLY A 141 21.35 12.99 -4.64
C GLY A 141 20.13 13.50 -3.88
N TYR A 142 19.05 13.85 -4.57
CA TYR A 142 17.84 14.41 -3.99
C TYR A 142 16.68 13.45 -4.05
N LEU A 143 15.95 13.38 -2.95
CA LEU A 143 14.67 12.68 -2.82
C LEU A 143 13.53 13.70 -2.95
N ARG A 144 12.60 13.45 -3.87
CA ARG A 144 11.44 14.30 -4.09
C ARG A 144 10.15 13.49 -4.05
N ILE A 145 9.06 14.13 -3.64
CA ILE A 145 7.71 13.60 -3.75
C ILE A 145 6.85 14.66 -4.43
N ASN A 146 6.25 14.33 -5.57
CA ASN A 146 5.51 15.25 -6.43
C ASN A 146 6.28 16.55 -6.73
N GLY A 147 7.58 16.43 -6.99
CA GLY A 147 8.48 17.56 -7.26
C GLY A 147 8.92 18.34 -6.03
N LEU A 148 8.31 18.12 -4.86
CA LEU A 148 8.77 18.75 -3.61
C LEU A 148 9.98 17.98 -3.08
N GLU A 149 11.10 18.69 -2.89
CA GLU A 149 12.29 18.13 -2.28
C GLU A 149 12.07 17.84 -0.80
N ILE A 150 12.25 16.57 -0.42
CA ILE A 150 12.04 16.11 0.95
C ILE A 150 13.36 16.06 1.69
N ASN A 151 14.41 15.55 1.05
CA ASN A 151 15.73 15.50 1.62
C ASN A 151 16.80 15.49 0.53
N GLY A 152 17.91 16.19 0.75
CA GLY A 152 19.10 16.19 -0.08
C GLY A 152 20.27 15.46 0.60
N GLY A 153 21.21 14.97 -0.23
CA GLY A 153 22.44 14.35 0.26
C GLY A 153 22.29 12.93 0.82
N LEU A 154 21.16 12.28 0.60
CA LEU A 154 20.99 10.86 0.94
C LEU A 154 21.83 9.99 -0.01
N GLU A 155 22.47 8.98 0.55
CA GLU A 155 23.00 7.90 -0.26
C GLU A 155 21.87 7.25 -1.06
N LYS A 156 22.12 6.98 -2.33
CA LYS A 156 21.13 6.49 -3.28
C LYS A 156 20.36 5.27 -2.79
N TRP A 157 21.04 4.30 -2.20
CA TRP A 157 20.39 3.09 -1.70
C TRP A 157 19.42 3.39 -0.56
N LYS A 158 19.74 4.34 0.33
CA LYS A 158 18.84 4.78 1.40
C LYS A 158 17.61 5.48 0.85
N ALA A 159 17.79 6.32 -0.18
CA ALA A 159 16.69 6.98 -0.85
C ALA A 159 15.77 5.97 -1.54
N ILE A 160 16.34 4.98 -2.24
CA ILE A 160 15.56 3.92 -2.88
C ILE A 160 14.77 3.10 -1.86
N GLU A 161 15.39 2.72 -0.74
CA GLU A 161 14.68 2.00 0.34
C GLU A 161 13.57 2.86 0.96
N ALA A 162 13.83 4.16 1.20
CA ALA A 162 12.79 5.06 1.70
C ALA A 162 11.59 5.15 0.74
N LEU A 163 11.84 5.24 -0.57
CA LEU A 163 10.77 5.23 -1.58
C LEU A 163 10.01 3.90 -1.60
N LYS A 164 10.70 2.77 -1.49
CA LYS A 164 10.06 1.44 -1.50
C LYS A 164 9.11 1.19 -0.34
N VAL A 165 9.43 1.72 0.84
CA VAL A 165 8.60 1.52 2.04
C VAL A 165 7.55 2.61 2.23
N ASN A 166 7.53 3.64 1.40
CA ASN A 166 6.55 4.71 1.48
C ASN A 166 5.22 4.27 0.86
N ALA A 167 4.28 3.91 1.72
CA ALA A 167 2.95 3.42 1.31
C ALA A 167 2.06 4.50 0.65
N SER A 168 2.45 5.77 0.69
CA SER A 168 1.71 6.84 0.03
C SER A 168 2.00 7.00 -1.45
N LEU A 169 3.01 6.27 -1.98
CA LEU A 169 3.43 6.42 -3.37
C LEU A 169 2.65 5.49 -4.31
N ASP A 170 2.22 6.04 -5.43
CA ASP A 170 1.66 5.31 -6.57
C ASP A 170 2.73 4.99 -7.61
N GLY A 171 3.82 5.76 -7.61
CA GLY A 171 4.94 5.59 -8.52
C GLY A 171 6.30 5.96 -7.96
N ILE A 172 7.35 5.34 -8.51
CA ILE A 172 8.73 5.65 -8.17
C ILE A 172 9.54 5.84 -9.46
N ILE A 173 10.32 6.91 -9.50
CA ILE A 173 11.28 7.22 -10.56
C ILE A 173 12.68 7.23 -9.96
N ILE A 174 13.59 6.42 -10.52
CA ILE A 174 15.02 6.46 -10.18
C ILE A 174 15.80 6.92 -11.39
N HIS A 175 16.58 7.97 -11.22
CA HIS A 175 17.45 8.50 -12.23
C HIS A 175 18.91 8.14 -11.94
N HIS A 176 19.54 7.44 -12.90
CA HIS A 176 20.96 7.17 -12.93
C HIS A 176 21.62 8.13 -13.93
N ARG A 177 22.71 8.76 -13.52
CA ARG A 177 23.44 9.69 -14.37
C ARG A 177 23.96 9.03 -15.65
N ASP A 178 24.42 7.79 -15.53
CA ASP A 178 25.04 7.01 -16.62
C ASP A 178 25.03 5.51 -16.30
N TRP A 179 25.54 4.69 -17.22
CA TRP A 179 25.65 3.24 -17.03
C TRP A 179 26.68 2.83 -15.96
N GLU A 180 27.68 3.64 -15.71
CA GLU A 180 28.63 3.38 -14.61
C GLU A 180 27.90 3.42 -13.25
N ALA A 181 27.00 4.39 -13.09
CA ALA A 181 26.14 4.44 -11.91
C ALA A 181 25.21 3.22 -11.79
N VAL A 182 24.73 2.69 -12.92
CA VAL A 182 23.94 1.44 -12.93
C VAL A 182 24.81 0.23 -12.58
N LYS A 183 26.06 0.16 -13.04
CA LYS A 183 26.98 -0.94 -12.69
C LYS A 183 27.30 -0.94 -11.21
N SER A 184 27.52 0.23 -10.62
CA SER A 184 27.83 0.39 -9.20
C SER A 184 26.65 0.01 -8.32
N ASP A 185 25.44 0.52 -8.63
CA ASP A 185 24.31 0.55 -7.69
C ASP A 185 23.17 -0.39 -8.10
N GLY A 186 23.24 -0.97 -9.31
CA GLY A 186 22.13 -1.68 -9.91
C GLY A 186 21.00 -0.76 -10.37
N LEU A 187 19.96 -1.33 -10.95
CA LEU A 187 18.77 -0.57 -11.39
C LEU A 187 17.81 -0.19 -10.24
N GLY A 188 18.06 -0.65 -9.03
CA GLY A 188 17.24 -0.38 -7.86
C GLY A 188 16.02 -1.29 -7.68
N PHE A 189 15.55 -1.96 -8.74
CA PHE A 189 14.37 -2.81 -8.73
C PHE A 189 14.58 -4.09 -9.53
N ASN A 190 13.90 -5.14 -9.10
CA ASN A 190 13.81 -6.43 -9.82
C ASN A 190 12.56 -6.55 -10.71
N ASN A 191 11.81 -5.48 -10.87
CA ASN A 191 10.64 -5.38 -11.74
C ASN A 191 10.44 -3.91 -12.10
N ILE A 192 10.76 -3.54 -13.32
CA ILE A 192 10.75 -2.17 -13.85
C ILE A 192 9.70 -2.09 -14.94
N ASP A 193 8.76 -1.16 -14.79
CA ASP A 193 7.68 -0.98 -15.77
C ASP A 193 8.19 -0.27 -17.03
N LEU A 194 9.10 0.70 -16.86
CA LEU A 194 9.72 1.43 -17.96
C LEU A 194 11.17 1.78 -17.65
N LEU A 195 12.07 1.44 -18.55
CA LEU A 195 13.44 1.95 -18.59
C LEU A 195 13.55 2.99 -19.70
N ILE A 196 13.96 4.20 -19.34
CA ILE A 196 14.23 5.31 -20.27
C ILE A 196 15.75 5.46 -20.38
N ILE A 197 16.25 5.56 -21.59
CA ILE A 197 17.68 5.70 -21.86
C ILE A 197 17.87 6.92 -22.76
N SER A 198 18.81 7.79 -22.43
CA SER A 198 19.17 8.89 -23.34
C SER A 198 19.92 8.34 -24.55
N LYS A 199 19.84 9.03 -25.70
CA LYS A 199 20.56 8.65 -26.92
C LYS A 199 22.05 8.55 -26.71
N GLU A 200 22.64 9.41 -25.89
CA GLU A 200 24.06 9.37 -25.56
C GLU A 200 24.48 8.10 -24.84
N GLU A 201 23.56 7.50 -24.11
CA GLU A 201 23.80 6.24 -23.40
C GLU A 201 23.50 5.00 -24.25
N GLU A 202 22.77 5.14 -25.36
CA GLU A 202 22.44 4.03 -26.27
C GLU A 202 23.69 3.44 -26.97
N ASP A 203 24.59 4.33 -27.39
CA ASP A 203 25.78 3.96 -28.17
C ASP A 203 26.93 3.44 -27.29
N LYS A 204 26.80 3.49 -25.99
CA LYS A 204 27.84 3.04 -25.07
C LYS A 204 27.94 1.51 -25.03
N GLU A 205 29.17 1.02 -24.87
CA GLU A 205 29.43 -0.41 -24.79
C GLU A 205 28.68 -1.11 -23.68
N GLU A 206 28.44 -0.40 -22.60
CA GLU A 206 27.68 -0.81 -21.42
C GLU A 206 26.24 -1.16 -21.76
N MET A 207 25.66 -0.58 -22.78
CA MET A 207 24.32 -0.93 -23.26
C MET A 207 24.22 -2.40 -23.67
N LYS A 208 25.35 -3.04 -24.06
CA LYS A 208 25.37 -4.48 -24.33
C LYS A 208 25.01 -5.32 -23.11
N ASP A 209 25.28 -4.80 -21.92
CA ASP A 209 24.98 -5.45 -20.65
C ASP A 209 23.49 -5.37 -20.26
N ILE A 210 22.70 -4.56 -20.96
CA ILE A 210 21.25 -4.47 -20.72
C ILE A 210 20.56 -5.83 -20.82
N LYS A 211 21.13 -6.75 -21.62
CA LYS A 211 20.63 -8.12 -21.74
C LYS A 211 20.55 -8.83 -20.38
N LYS A 212 21.45 -8.51 -19.45
CA LYS A 212 21.47 -9.06 -18.08
C LYS A 212 20.25 -8.60 -17.29
N TYR A 213 19.77 -7.39 -17.55
CA TYR A 213 18.67 -6.75 -16.84
C TYR A 213 17.32 -6.93 -17.55
N LYS A 214 17.32 -7.38 -18.82
CA LYS A 214 16.11 -7.46 -19.65
C LYS A 214 14.96 -8.23 -18.99
N LYS A 215 15.28 -9.27 -18.23
CA LYS A 215 14.28 -10.08 -17.51
C LYS A 215 13.52 -9.30 -16.41
N TYR A 216 14.07 -8.15 -15.98
CA TYR A 216 13.50 -7.30 -14.95
C TYR A 216 12.77 -6.08 -15.51
N ILE A 217 12.77 -5.89 -16.83
CA ILE A 217 12.29 -4.69 -17.50
C ILE A 217 11.16 -5.05 -18.45
N ASN A 218 9.99 -4.44 -18.22
CA ASN A 218 8.83 -4.66 -19.07
C ASN A 218 8.91 -3.90 -20.40
N LYS A 219 9.42 -2.67 -20.39
CA LYS A 219 9.53 -1.82 -21.58
C LYS A 219 10.78 -0.94 -21.53
N ILE A 220 11.39 -0.75 -22.67
CA ILE A 220 12.55 0.14 -22.86
C ILE A 220 12.16 1.22 -23.85
N LYS A 221 12.56 2.46 -23.58
CA LYS A 221 12.49 3.61 -24.49
C LYS A 221 13.82 4.34 -24.55
N ILE A 222 14.23 4.68 -25.74
CA ILE A 222 15.37 5.55 -26.00
C ILE A 222 14.83 6.90 -26.41
N ILE A 223 15.34 7.97 -25.85
CA ILE A 223 14.88 9.35 -26.08
C ILE A 223 16.04 10.34 -26.11
#